data_54ac772ce154e54cbb2f8b0effb67ba2
#
_entry.id   54ac772ce154e54cbb2f8b0effb67ba2
#
_cell.length_a   1.000
_cell.length_b   1.000
_cell.length_c   1.000
_cell.angle_alpha   90.00
_cell.angle_beta   90.00
_cell.angle_gamma   90.00
#
_symmetry.space_group_name_H-M   'P 1'
#
loop_
_entity.id
_entity.type
_entity.pdbx_description
1 polymer ?
#
loop_
_entity_poly.entity_id
_entity_poly.type
_entity_poly.pdbx_seq_one_letter_code
_entity_poly.pdbx_strand_id
1 'polypeptide(L)' 'MKKLSLNEKNILNTLSKEHLTSIQILNRVESISLILKVYSVLEDLSSKEYTTSYVKKGLKYHYVA' A
#
# COMPACT_ATOMS: atom_id res chain seq x y z
N MET A 1 11.71 14.81 10.75
CA MET A 1 10.58 13.89 10.59
C MET A 1 10.00 13.99 9.19
N LYS A 2 9.96 12.89 8.45
CA LYS A 2 9.43 12.91 7.09
C LYS A 2 7.90 12.89 7.13
N LYS A 3 7.29 13.79 6.38
CA LYS A 3 5.84 13.78 6.22
C LYS A 3 5.45 12.73 5.18
N LEU A 4 4.38 12.05 5.44
CA LEU A 4 3.82 11.12 4.47
C LEU A 4 3.03 11.92 3.43
N SER A 5 3.11 11.49 2.17
CA SER A 5 2.29 12.08 1.11
C SER A 5 0.83 11.67 1.29
N LEU A 6 -0.08 12.34 0.58
CA LEU A 6 -1.49 11.98 0.61
C LEU A 6 -1.70 10.53 0.20
N ASN A 7 -1.03 10.09 -0.86
CA ASN A 7 -1.14 8.71 -1.34
C ASN A 7 -0.65 7.71 -0.29
N GLU A 8 0.46 8.02 0.36
CA GLU A 8 0.98 7.16 1.43
C GLU A 8 0.00 7.05 2.58
N LYS A 9 -0.57 8.18 3.02
CA LYS A 9 -1.56 8.18 4.10
C LYS A 9 -2.79 7.39 3.73
N ASN A 10 -3.28 7.55 2.51
CA ASN A 10 -4.48 6.85 2.04
C ASN A 10 -4.25 5.35 2.00
N ILE A 11 -3.11 4.91 1.52
CA ILE A 11 -2.78 3.49 1.48
C ILE A 11 -2.65 2.93 2.89
N LEU A 12 -1.92 3.62 3.78
CA LEU A 12 -1.77 3.16 5.16
C LEU A 12 -3.12 3.07 5.86
N ASN A 13 -3.99 4.06 5.67
CA ASN A 13 -5.31 4.04 6.28
C ASN A 13 -6.13 2.85 5.78
N THR A 14 -6.07 2.57 4.49
CA THR A 14 -6.78 1.43 3.91
C THR A 14 -6.23 0.11 4.43
N LEU A 15 -4.91 -0.04 4.49
CA LEU A 15 -4.27 -1.27 4.97
C LEU A 15 -4.41 -1.47 6.48
N SER A 16 -4.70 -0.41 7.24
CA SER A 16 -4.91 -0.56 8.68
C SER A 16 -6.16 -1.38 9.00
N LYS A 17 -7.06 -1.50 8.04
CA LYS A 17 -8.33 -2.21 8.22
C LYS A 17 -8.30 -3.63 7.67
N GLU A 18 -7.49 -3.90 6.66
CA GLU A 18 -7.42 -5.22 6.04
C GLU A 18 -6.15 -5.37 5.22
N HIS A 19 -5.73 -6.63 5.02
CA HIS A 19 -4.61 -6.95 4.16
C HIS A 19 -5.08 -6.96 2.71
N LEU A 20 -4.36 -6.28 1.83
CA LEU A 20 -4.79 -6.12 0.43
C LEU A 20 -3.65 -6.35 -0.54
N THR A 21 -4.01 -6.85 -1.73
CA THR A 21 -3.08 -6.89 -2.87
C THR A 21 -2.99 -5.50 -3.48
N SER A 22 -1.98 -5.28 -4.34
CA SER A 22 -1.81 -3.98 -5.00
C SER A 22 -3.02 -3.59 -5.84
N ILE A 23 -3.64 -4.56 -6.54
CA ILE A 23 -4.82 -4.28 -7.35
C ILE A 23 -6.01 -3.89 -6.47
N GLN A 24 -6.17 -4.56 -5.34
CA GLN A 24 -7.23 -4.20 -4.40
C GLN A 24 -7.00 -2.80 -3.83
N ILE A 25 -5.76 -2.44 -3.54
CA ILE A 25 -5.43 -1.09 -3.09
C ILE A 25 -5.82 -0.07 -4.17
N LEU A 26 -5.47 -0.35 -5.43
CA LEU A 26 -5.81 0.54 -6.53
C LEU A 26 -7.32 0.77 -6.60
N ASN A 27 -8.12 -0.28 -6.39
CA ASN A 27 -9.58 -0.17 -6.42
C ASN A 27 -10.16 0.59 -5.23
N ARG A 28 -9.44 0.67 -4.13
CA ARG A 28 -9.93 1.30 -2.89
C ARG A 28 -9.45 2.73 -2.70
N VAL A 29 -8.29 3.08 -3.26
CA VAL A 29 -7.68 4.40 -3.06
C VAL A 29 -7.95 5.26 -4.28
N GLU A 30 -8.91 6.18 -4.14
CA GLU A 30 -9.35 7.02 -5.25
C GLU A 30 -8.30 8.01 -5.74
N SER A 31 -7.36 8.39 -4.86
CA SER A 31 -6.32 9.36 -5.24
C SER A 31 -5.28 8.78 -6.19
N ILE A 32 -5.30 7.46 -6.42
CA ILE A 32 -4.37 6.79 -7.32
C ILE A 32 -5.18 6.08 -8.40
N SER A 33 -4.85 6.36 -9.66
CA SER A 33 -5.53 5.75 -10.79
C SER A 33 -4.65 4.81 -11.60
N LEU A 34 -3.35 4.76 -11.31
CA LEU A 34 -2.39 3.93 -12.05
C LEU A 34 -1.76 2.91 -11.12
N ILE A 35 -1.74 1.64 -11.57
CA ILE A 35 -1.17 0.55 -10.76
C ILE A 35 0.32 0.76 -10.49
N LEU A 36 1.06 1.34 -11.43
CA LEU A 36 2.49 1.61 -11.23
C LEU A 36 2.71 2.61 -10.09
N LYS A 37 1.78 3.52 -9.89
CA LYS A 37 1.87 4.46 -8.78
C LYS A 37 1.65 3.74 -7.46
N VAL A 38 0.75 2.75 -7.43
CA VAL A 38 0.54 1.93 -6.24
C VAL A 38 1.84 1.21 -5.87
N TYR A 39 2.50 0.59 -6.85
CA TYR A 39 3.77 -0.10 -6.61
C TYR A 39 4.83 0.85 -6.07
N SER A 40 4.94 2.03 -6.65
CA SER A 40 5.92 3.04 -6.23
C SER A 40 5.68 3.46 -4.78
N VAL A 41 4.44 3.74 -4.42
CA VAL A 41 4.11 4.17 -3.06
C VAL A 41 4.33 3.03 -2.07
N LEU A 42 3.95 1.81 -2.42
CA LEU A 42 4.17 0.65 -1.55
C LEU A 42 5.66 0.39 -1.34
N GLU A 43 6.48 0.56 -2.37
CA GLU A 43 7.92 0.41 -2.24
C GLU A 43 8.49 1.43 -1.27
N ASP A 44 8.06 2.68 -1.38
CA ASP A 44 8.48 3.73 -0.45
C ASP A 44 8.07 3.43 0.98
N LEU A 45 6.82 3.00 1.18
CA LEU A 45 6.32 2.67 2.51
C LEU A 45 7.06 1.47 3.10
N SER A 46 7.34 0.46 2.27
CA SER A 46 8.07 -0.72 2.71
C SER A 46 9.51 -0.36 3.09
N SER A 47 10.17 0.50 2.33
CA SER A 47 11.54 0.93 2.62
C SER A 47 11.62 1.74 3.91
N LYS A 48 10.53 2.41 4.29
CA LYS A 48 10.43 3.15 5.55
C LYS A 48 9.90 2.28 6.69
N GLU A 49 9.65 1.01 6.41
CA GLU A 49 9.16 0.03 7.38
C GLU A 49 7.74 0.30 7.89
N TYR A 50 6.93 1.07 7.14
CA TYR A 50 5.53 1.27 7.49
C TYR A 50 4.65 0.12 7.07
N THR A 51 5.02 -0.57 5.98
CA THR A 51 4.26 -1.72 5.49
C THR A 51 5.16 -2.92 5.28
N THR A 52 4.56 -4.09 5.29
CA THR A 52 5.23 -5.33 4.96
C THR A 52 4.26 -6.16 4.11
N SER A 53 4.69 -7.33 3.69
CA SER A 53 3.86 -8.14 2.79
C SER A 53 4.16 -9.62 2.97
N TYR A 54 3.23 -10.44 2.49
CA TYR A 54 3.39 -11.89 2.44
C TYR A 54 2.71 -12.41 1.19
N VAL A 55 3.07 -13.63 0.79
CA VAL A 55 2.47 -14.28 -0.38
C VAL A 55 1.55 -15.39 0.10
N LYS A 56 0.31 -15.40 -0.41
CA LYS A 56 -0.65 -16.44 -0.12
C LYS A 56 -1.37 -16.81 -1.41
N LYS A 57 -1.35 -18.09 -1.78
CA LYS A 57 -1.97 -18.61 -2.99
C LYS A 57 -1.52 -17.86 -4.25
N GLY A 58 -0.24 -17.51 -4.31
CA GLY A 58 0.33 -16.81 -5.45
C GLY A 58 0.06 -15.32 -5.50
N LEU A 59 -0.63 -14.76 -4.51
CA LEU A 59 -0.93 -13.33 -4.43
C LEU A 59 -0.17 -12.69 -3.28
N LYS A 60 0.38 -11.51 -3.54
CA LYS A 60 1.12 -10.76 -2.53
C LYS A 60 0.18 -9.78 -1.83
N TYR A 61 0.03 -9.96 -0.53
CA TYR A 61 -0.81 -9.09 0.30
C TYR A 61 0.06 -8.15 1.12
N HIS A 62 -0.35 -6.89 1.17
CA HIS A 62 0.36 -5.85 1.93
C HIS A 62 -0.44 -5.52 3.19
N TYR A 63 0.27 -5.16 4.25
CA TYR A 63 -0.38 -4.76 5.50
C TYR A 63 0.54 -3.83 6.30
N VAL A 64 -0.03 -3.14 7.27
CA VAL A 64 0.73 -2.22 8.12
C VAL A 64 1.60 -3.02 9.08
N ALA A 65 2.90 -2.74 9.05
CA ALA A 65 3.88 -3.44 9.89
C ALA A 65 3.68 -3.17 11.38
#